data_d2fe4f92fa627f2cb8a09c37009b37c1
#
_entry.id   d2fe4f92fa627f2cb8a09c37009b37c1
#
_cell.length_a   1.000
_cell.length_b   1.000
_cell.length_c   1.000
_cell.angle_alpha   90.00
_cell.angle_beta   90.00
_cell.angle_gamma   90.00
#
_symmetry.space_group_name_H-M   'P 1'
#
loop_
_entity.id
_entity.type
_entity.pdbx_description
1 polymer ?
#
loop_
_entity_poly.entity_id
_entity_poly.type
_entity_poly.pdbx_seq_one_letter_code
_entity_poly.pdbx_strand_id
1 'polypeptide(L)'
;TNLEKMADDFADYFNLVWVPQSGKGGSIPSMGYNPLYYFNQHSSFGTRDELKNMIKTFKQRGIGTIADVVINHHETVGWFLFPPETYNGVTYQFQSTDICADDGVKNGNSCQGAAEKQKVQLSKNNDEGDDWGGMRDLDHKSENVQKIVKAYERMLIDDLGYVGFRYDMAKGFAGYHFKDYNSSANAKYSVGEVWTYDIPEMKKWIENTEWYSGVFDFPFKRTVEKAIHDNNWTELGEPNTVVSDPNYRRYIVTYVENHDTQIRKGEHGENINLNNGYMEKDTLAANAYMLAMPGT
;
A
#
# COMPACT_ATOMS: atom_id res chain seq x y z
N THR A 1 1.88 22.31 3.47
CA THR A 1 1.74 21.13 4.36
C THR A 1 2.93 21.03 5.31
N ASN A 2 2.82 20.21 6.37
CA ASN A 2 3.97 20.00 7.27
C ASN A 2 5.10 19.29 6.55
N LEU A 3 4.80 18.27 5.72
CA LEU A 3 5.81 17.58 4.92
C LEU A 3 6.52 18.51 3.93
N GLU A 4 5.79 19.44 3.31
CA GLU A 4 6.37 20.41 2.37
C GLU A 4 7.45 21.28 3.03
N LYS A 5 7.25 21.66 4.30
CA LYS A 5 8.22 22.45 5.07
C LYS A 5 9.51 21.68 5.39
N MET A 6 9.47 20.36 5.33
CA MET A 6 10.62 19.47 5.58
C MET A 6 11.38 19.11 4.29
N ALA A 7 10.99 19.67 3.15
CA ALA A 7 11.54 19.30 1.86
C ALA A 7 13.07 19.48 1.75
N ASP A 8 13.59 20.57 2.34
CA ASP A 8 15.04 20.83 2.33
C ASP A 8 15.79 19.82 3.20
N ASP A 9 15.27 19.50 4.39
CA ASP A 9 15.87 18.51 5.29
C ASP A 9 15.83 17.10 4.64
N PHE A 10 14.72 16.75 3.97
CA PHE A 10 14.58 15.45 3.30
C PHE A 10 15.52 15.31 2.11
N ALA A 11 15.79 16.39 1.37
CA ALA A 11 16.64 16.36 0.19
C ALA A 11 18.07 15.95 0.48
N ASP A 12 18.54 16.17 1.70
CA ASP A 12 19.89 15.77 2.13
C ASP A 12 20.05 14.24 2.32
N TYR A 13 18.92 13.53 2.48
CA TYR A 13 18.96 12.11 2.88
C TYR A 13 18.12 11.18 2.00
N PHE A 14 17.08 11.68 1.31
CA PHE A 14 16.10 10.85 0.62
C PHE A 14 15.92 11.23 -0.84
N ASN A 15 15.92 10.24 -1.71
CA ASN A 15 15.58 10.39 -3.13
C ASN A 15 14.10 10.11 -3.40
N LEU A 16 13.44 9.32 -2.55
CA LEU A 16 12.05 8.94 -2.63
C LEU A 16 11.39 9.09 -1.26
N VAL A 17 10.14 9.56 -1.25
CA VAL A 17 9.32 9.64 -0.04
C VAL A 17 7.95 9.03 -0.34
N TRP A 18 7.60 7.98 0.37
CA TRP A 18 6.26 7.42 0.37
C TRP A 18 5.38 8.22 1.32
N VAL A 19 4.19 8.63 0.84
CA VAL A 19 3.22 9.40 1.60
C VAL A 19 1.89 8.64 1.71
N PRO A 20 1.07 8.92 2.75
CA PRO A 20 -0.21 8.25 2.94
C PRO A 20 -1.12 8.38 1.72
N GLN A 21 -2.07 7.43 1.60
CA GLN A 21 -3.12 7.44 0.58
C GLN A 21 -3.87 8.79 0.62
N SER A 22 -3.94 9.45 -0.52
CA SER A 22 -4.36 10.85 -0.63
C SER A 22 -5.83 11.03 -1.02
N GLY A 23 -6.52 9.98 -1.46
CA GLY A 23 -7.94 10.03 -1.80
C GLY A 23 -8.84 10.13 -0.56
N LYS A 24 -10.06 10.57 -0.76
CA LYS A 24 -11.03 10.75 0.32
C LYS A 24 -11.55 9.39 0.81
N GLY A 25 -11.34 9.12 2.09
CA GLY A 25 -11.92 7.95 2.77
C GLY A 25 -13.38 8.13 3.18
N GLY A 26 -13.99 7.05 3.61
CA GLY A 26 -15.39 7.03 4.09
C GLY A 26 -15.57 7.58 5.50
N SER A 27 -14.53 7.62 6.31
CA SER A 27 -14.52 8.21 7.66
C SER A 27 -13.70 9.50 7.73
N ILE A 28 -13.93 10.32 8.75
CA ILE A 28 -13.14 11.52 9.04
C ILE A 28 -12.89 11.56 10.56
N PRO A 29 -11.62 11.58 11.02
CA PRO A 29 -10.42 11.46 10.22
C PRO A 29 -10.24 10.06 9.62
N SER A 30 -9.54 9.94 8.48
CA SER A 30 -9.17 8.68 7.85
C SER A 30 -7.67 8.63 7.65
N MET A 31 -7.09 7.45 7.88
CA MET A 31 -5.69 7.16 7.53
C MET A 31 -5.51 6.86 6.03
N GLY A 32 -6.61 6.76 5.28
CA GLY A 32 -6.61 6.52 3.84
C GLY A 32 -6.90 5.07 3.42
N TYR A 33 -6.86 4.10 4.35
CA TYR A 33 -7.04 2.68 4.03
C TYR A 33 -8.50 2.24 3.86
N ASN A 34 -9.43 3.20 3.91
CA ASN A 34 -10.85 3.03 3.60
C ASN A 34 -11.26 3.95 2.44
N PRO A 35 -10.72 3.75 1.22
CA PRO A 35 -11.01 4.64 0.10
C PRO A 35 -12.48 4.53 -0.29
N LEU A 36 -13.17 5.67 -0.26
CA LEU A 36 -14.54 5.82 -0.77
C LEU A 36 -14.54 6.56 -2.12
N TYR A 37 -13.48 7.32 -2.38
CA TYR A 37 -13.27 8.08 -3.60
C TYR A 37 -11.82 7.98 -4.06
N TYR A 38 -11.61 7.65 -5.31
CA TYR A 38 -10.28 7.62 -5.91
C TYR A 38 -9.87 8.95 -6.54
N PHE A 39 -10.82 9.66 -7.17
CA PHE A 39 -10.51 10.90 -7.89
C PHE A 39 -10.69 12.14 -7.02
N ASN A 40 -11.41 12.04 -5.92
CA ASN A 40 -11.52 13.12 -4.95
C ASN A 40 -10.31 13.10 -4.00
N GLN A 41 -9.41 14.06 -4.18
CA GLN A 41 -8.17 14.19 -3.43
C GLN A 41 -8.24 15.22 -2.29
N HIS A 42 -9.44 15.51 -1.78
CA HIS A 42 -9.66 16.24 -0.53
C HIS A 42 -9.84 15.23 0.61
N SER A 43 -8.80 15.00 1.37
CA SER A 43 -8.76 13.98 2.43
C SER A 43 -8.46 14.56 3.80
N SER A 44 -8.31 13.70 4.81
CA SER A 44 -7.88 14.10 6.15
C SER A 44 -6.47 14.70 6.18
N PHE A 45 -5.67 14.49 5.14
CA PHE A 45 -4.29 15.01 5.03
C PHE A 45 -4.19 16.38 4.37
N GLY A 46 -5.27 16.85 3.74
CA GLY A 46 -5.31 18.15 3.09
C GLY A 46 -6.08 18.16 1.78
N THR A 47 -5.94 19.25 1.06
CA THR A 47 -6.58 19.48 -0.24
C THR A 47 -5.71 18.96 -1.38
N ARG A 48 -6.32 18.74 -2.56
CA ARG A 48 -5.62 18.41 -3.80
C ARG A 48 -4.50 19.41 -4.14
N ASP A 49 -4.75 20.71 -3.96
CA ASP A 49 -3.78 21.74 -4.30
C ASP A 49 -2.58 21.73 -3.35
N GLU A 50 -2.81 21.52 -2.06
CA GLU A 50 -1.74 21.34 -1.07
C GLU A 50 -0.88 20.13 -1.37
N LEU A 51 -1.50 19.01 -1.77
CA LEU A 51 -0.81 17.80 -2.20
C LEU A 51 0.06 18.06 -3.44
N LYS A 52 -0.50 18.70 -4.47
CA LYS A 52 0.25 19.05 -5.69
C LYS A 52 1.42 19.98 -5.40
N ASN A 53 1.23 20.96 -4.53
CA ASN A 53 2.28 21.87 -4.14
C ASN A 53 3.41 21.16 -3.39
N MET A 54 3.08 20.26 -2.47
CA MET A 54 4.05 19.43 -1.77
C MET A 54 4.86 18.55 -2.74
N ILE A 55 4.19 17.82 -3.63
CA ILE A 55 4.86 16.97 -4.64
C ILE A 55 5.76 17.79 -5.55
N LYS A 56 5.29 18.96 -5.99
CA LYS A 56 6.09 19.89 -6.80
C LYS A 56 7.32 20.39 -6.05
N THR A 57 7.18 20.73 -4.78
CA THR A 57 8.29 21.18 -3.93
C THR A 57 9.32 20.07 -3.76
N PHE A 58 8.88 18.85 -3.48
CA PHE A 58 9.77 17.68 -3.40
C PHE A 58 10.52 17.44 -4.72
N LYS A 59 9.81 17.44 -5.84
CA LYS A 59 10.41 17.28 -7.17
C LYS A 59 11.48 18.33 -7.46
N GLN A 60 11.28 19.60 -7.04
CA GLN A 60 12.26 20.68 -7.19
C GLN A 60 13.54 20.47 -6.37
N ARG A 61 13.48 19.63 -5.31
CA ARG A 61 14.61 19.20 -4.48
C ARG A 61 15.18 17.85 -4.90
N GLY A 62 14.74 17.29 -6.02
CA GLY A 62 15.20 15.98 -6.49
C GLY A 62 14.56 14.78 -5.80
N ILE A 63 13.51 14.99 -4.99
CA ILE A 63 12.78 13.93 -4.29
C ILE A 63 11.58 13.49 -5.12
N GLY A 64 11.49 12.20 -5.42
CA GLY A 64 10.29 11.59 -5.96
C GLY A 64 9.28 11.26 -4.87
N THR A 65 7.98 11.40 -5.15
CA THR A 65 6.92 11.06 -4.21
C THR A 65 6.24 9.76 -4.66
N ILE A 66 6.10 8.80 -3.75
CA ILE A 66 5.43 7.52 -3.96
C ILE A 66 4.03 7.62 -3.36
N ALA A 67 3.02 7.29 -4.16
CA ALA A 67 1.63 7.22 -3.68
C ALA A 67 1.37 5.89 -2.97
N ASP A 68 0.64 5.94 -1.86
CA ASP A 68 0.00 4.75 -1.29
C ASP A 68 -1.27 4.44 -2.07
N VAL A 69 -1.39 3.24 -2.61
CA VAL A 69 -2.48 2.82 -3.50
C VAL A 69 -3.23 1.67 -2.84
N VAL A 70 -4.49 1.92 -2.49
CA VAL A 70 -5.39 0.96 -1.86
C VAL A 70 -6.43 0.54 -2.89
N ILE A 71 -6.17 -0.57 -3.58
CA ILE A 71 -7.03 -1.07 -4.67
C ILE A 71 -7.48 -2.51 -4.46
N ASN A 72 -6.99 -3.19 -3.41
CA ASN A 72 -7.51 -4.49 -3.04
C ASN A 72 -9.00 -4.42 -2.71
N HIS A 73 -9.38 -3.42 -1.95
CA HIS A 73 -10.74 -3.21 -1.44
C HIS A 73 -11.19 -1.76 -1.58
N HIS A 74 -12.49 -1.55 -1.47
CA HIS A 74 -13.09 -0.22 -1.54
C HIS A 74 -14.22 -0.08 -0.53
N GLU A 75 -14.33 1.10 0.09
CA GLU A 75 -15.44 1.42 0.97
C GLU A 75 -16.71 1.70 0.18
N THR A 76 -17.86 1.48 0.82
CA THR A 76 -19.17 1.69 0.22
C THR A 76 -20.10 2.45 1.16
N VAL A 77 -21.10 3.09 0.61
CA VAL A 77 -22.22 3.60 1.39
C VAL A 77 -23.21 2.44 1.60
N GLY A 78 -23.31 1.97 2.84
CA GLY A 78 -23.98 0.70 3.12
C GLY A 78 -23.16 -0.49 2.61
N TRP A 79 -23.78 -1.46 1.92
CA TRP A 79 -23.10 -2.67 1.47
C TRP A 79 -22.59 -2.62 0.02
N PHE A 80 -23.33 -1.93 -0.87
CA PHE A 80 -23.12 -2.10 -2.33
C PHE A 80 -23.22 -0.79 -3.12
N LEU A 81 -23.41 0.35 -2.46
CA LEU A 81 -23.46 1.63 -3.17
C LEU A 81 -22.09 2.26 -3.20
N PHE A 82 -21.50 2.31 -4.39
CA PHE A 82 -20.30 3.07 -4.68
C PHE A 82 -20.69 4.44 -5.24
N PRO A 83 -20.24 5.55 -4.62
CA PRO A 83 -20.50 6.88 -5.17
C PRO A 83 -19.85 7.05 -6.55
N PRO A 84 -20.57 7.61 -7.54
CA PRO A 84 -19.95 7.94 -8.83
C PRO A 84 -18.95 9.09 -8.68
N GLU A 85 -17.87 9.04 -9.45
CA GLU A 85 -16.88 10.11 -9.56
C GLU A 85 -16.69 10.52 -11.03
N THR A 86 -16.45 11.79 -11.27
CA THR A 86 -16.15 12.28 -12.62
C THR A 86 -14.71 12.80 -12.69
N TYR A 87 -13.96 12.26 -13.64
CA TYR A 87 -12.59 12.69 -13.91
C TYR A 87 -12.39 12.84 -15.42
N ASN A 88 -11.86 13.98 -15.85
CA ASN A 88 -11.65 14.33 -17.26
C ASN A 88 -12.88 14.09 -18.15
N GLY A 89 -14.07 14.45 -17.63
CA GLY A 89 -15.33 14.30 -18.37
C GLY A 89 -15.88 12.87 -18.46
N VAL A 90 -15.22 11.90 -17.84
CA VAL A 90 -15.67 10.50 -17.74
C VAL A 90 -16.18 10.22 -16.34
N THR A 91 -17.36 9.60 -16.25
CA THR A 91 -17.89 9.12 -14.98
C THR A 91 -17.43 7.69 -14.72
N TYR A 92 -16.86 7.47 -13.55
CA TYR A 92 -16.39 6.19 -13.04
C TYR A 92 -17.25 5.81 -11.84
N GLN A 93 -17.70 4.57 -11.80
CA GLN A 93 -18.47 4.04 -10.69
C GLN A 93 -18.29 2.53 -10.62
N PHE A 94 -17.89 2.03 -9.46
CA PHE A 94 -17.96 0.60 -9.18
C PHE A 94 -19.41 0.15 -9.02
N GLN A 95 -19.66 -1.10 -9.31
CA GLN A 95 -20.95 -1.75 -9.18
C GLN A 95 -20.86 -2.95 -8.21
N SER A 96 -21.95 -3.45 -7.72
CA SER A 96 -21.94 -4.67 -6.91
C SER A 96 -21.33 -5.88 -7.65
N THR A 97 -21.42 -5.90 -8.99
CA THR A 97 -20.78 -6.92 -9.84
C THR A 97 -19.28 -6.78 -9.99
N ASP A 98 -18.68 -5.75 -9.39
CA ASP A 98 -17.22 -5.56 -9.28
C ASP A 98 -16.66 -6.06 -7.95
N ILE A 99 -17.51 -6.62 -7.09
CA ILE A 99 -17.14 -7.21 -5.80
C ILE A 99 -16.97 -8.72 -5.98
N CYS A 100 -15.88 -9.28 -5.44
CA CYS A 100 -15.59 -10.72 -5.49
C CYS A 100 -16.76 -11.56 -4.97
N ALA A 101 -17.01 -12.72 -5.59
CA ALA A 101 -18.13 -13.60 -5.25
C ALA A 101 -18.06 -14.12 -3.80
N ASP A 102 -16.86 -14.28 -3.27
CA ASP A 102 -16.57 -14.81 -1.95
C ASP A 102 -16.06 -13.74 -0.95
N ASP A 103 -16.29 -12.45 -1.24
CA ASP A 103 -15.88 -11.35 -0.35
C ASP A 103 -16.33 -11.59 1.10
N GLY A 104 -15.36 -11.61 2.02
CA GLY A 104 -15.55 -11.77 3.44
C GLY A 104 -15.95 -13.17 3.92
N VAL A 105 -16.07 -14.16 3.06
CA VAL A 105 -16.50 -15.53 3.44
C VAL A 105 -15.53 -16.15 4.44
N LYS A 106 -14.24 -16.06 4.21
CA LYS A 106 -13.21 -16.62 5.12
C LYS A 106 -13.18 -15.94 6.49
N ASN A 107 -13.63 -14.69 6.57
CA ASN A 107 -13.61 -13.87 7.79
C ASN A 107 -14.97 -13.82 8.51
N GLY A 108 -15.95 -14.59 8.05
CA GLY A 108 -17.28 -14.66 8.67
C GLY A 108 -18.18 -13.45 8.38
N ASN A 109 -17.76 -12.52 7.53
CA ASN A 109 -18.59 -11.46 6.99
C ASN A 109 -19.37 -11.99 5.79
N SER A 110 -20.69 -11.92 5.84
CA SER A 110 -21.51 -12.43 4.76
C SER A 110 -21.90 -11.33 3.78
N CYS A 111 -20.99 -10.93 2.93
CA CYS A 111 -21.32 -10.10 1.78
C CYS A 111 -22.38 -10.77 0.91
N GLN A 112 -22.27 -12.07 0.67
CA GLN A 112 -23.26 -12.87 -0.05
C GLN A 112 -24.65 -12.79 0.59
N GLY A 113 -24.75 -12.99 1.91
CA GLY A 113 -26.03 -12.90 2.63
C GLY A 113 -26.66 -11.50 2.58
N ALA A 114 -25.82 -10.44 2.56
CA ALA A 114 -26.29 -9.08 2.34
C ALA A 114 -26.76 -8.86 0.90
N ALA A 115 -26.03 -9.42 -0.08
CA ALA A 115 -26.40 -9.35 -1.51
C ALA A 115 -27.74 -10.05 -1.79
N GLU A 116 -27.95 -11.23 -1.21
CA GLU A 116 -29.23 -11.95 -1.31
C GLU A 116 -30.39 -11.14 -0.73
N LYS A 117 -30.23 -10.56 0.47
CA LYS A 117 -31.24 -9.72 1.12
C LYS A 117 -31.59 -8.48 0.31
N GLN A 118 -30.60 -7.85 -0.31
CA GLN A 118 -30.76 -6.64 -1.12
C GLN A 118 -31.07 -6.94 -2.59
N LYS A 119 -31.07 -8.22 -3.00
CA LYS A 119 -31.29 -8.67 -4.37
C LYS A 119 -30.34 -8.05 -5.38
N VAL A 120 -29.06 -7.90 -5.00
CA VAL A 120 -27.99 -7.45 -5.88
C VAL A 120 -27.14 -8.64 -6.29
N GLN A 121 -26.49 -8.54 -7.47
CA GLN A 121 -25.54 -9.54 -7.95
C GLN A 121 -24.13 -9.11 -7.60
N LEU A 122 -23.32 -10.03 -7.11
CA LEU A 122 -21.87 -9.90 -7.04
C LEU A 122 -21.22 -10.39 -8.33
N SER A 123 -19.90 -10.22 -8.45
CA SER A 123 -19.13 -10.87 -9.51
C SER A 123 -19.34 -12.38 -9.51
N LYS A 124 -19.00 -13.02 -10.62
CA LYS A 124 -18.91 -14.48 -10.74
C LYS A 124 -17.55 -15.03 -10.34
N ASN A 125 -16.57 -14.16 -10.20
CA ASN A 125 -15.21 -14.51 -9.88
C ASN A 125 -15.00 -14.47 -8.37
N ASN A 126 -14.28 -15.44 -7.86
CA ASN A 126 -13.75 -15.41 -6.52
C ASN A 126 -12.53 -14.50 -6.47
N ASP A 127 -12.20 -14.05 -5.27
CA ASP A 127 -10.96 -13.39 -4.95
C ASP A 127 -9.75 -14.23 -5.41
N GLU A 128 -8.72 -13.55 -5.90
CA GLU A 128 -7.50 -14.17 -6.41
C GLU A 128 -6.38 -14.27 -5.36
N GLY A 129 -6.60 -13.71 -4.18
CA GLY A 129 -5.60 -13.61 -3.14
C GLY A 129 -6.12 -13.81 -1.73
N ASP A 130 -5.60 -13.01 -0.82
CA ASP A 130 -5.96 -13.04 0.60
C ASP A 130 -7.26 -12.22 0.81
N ASP A 131 -8.31 -12.92 1.24
CA ASP A 131 -9.62 -12.29 1.57
C ASP A 131 -9.51 -11.41 2.83
N TRP A 132 -9.97 -10.18 2.73
CA TRP A 132 -10.08 -9.27 3.86
C TRP A 132 -11.51 -8.76 4.03
N GLY A 133 -12.23 -9.28 5.00
CA GLY A 133 -13.66 -9.01 5.21
C GLY A 133 -14.02 -7.63 5.76
N GLY A 134 -13.13 -6.66 5.74
CA GLY A 134 -13.37 -5.32 6.29
C GLY A 134 -14.18 -4.40 5.38
N MET A 135 -13.93 -4.44 4.10
CA MET A 135 -14.58 -3.66 3.04
C MET A 135 -14.89 -4.57 1.86
N ARG A 136 -15.28 -3.98 0.72
CA ARG A 136 -15.65 -4.78 -0.46
C ARG A 136 -14.41 -5.09 -1.29
N ASP A 137 -14.03 -6.36 -1.36
CA ASP A 137 -12.91 -6.80 -2.19
C ASP A 137 -13.25 -6.66 -3.66
N LEU A 138 -12.37 -5.97 -4.40
CA LEU A 138 -12.58 -5.69 -5.81
C LEU A 138 -12.16 -6.87 -6.68
N ASP A 139 -13.04 -7.26 -7.59
CA ASP A 139 -12.74 -8.26 -8.61
C ASP A 139 -11.84 -7.68 -9.71
N HIS A 140 -10.54 -7.90 -9.61
CA HIS A 140 -9.57 -7.39 -10.58
C HIS A 140 -9.68 -8.06 -11.98
N LYS A 141 -10.50 -9.09 -12.16
CA LYS A 141 -10.88 -9.62 -13.49
C LYS A 141 -11.99 -8.79 -14.14
N SER A 142 -12.71 -7.96 -13.38
CA SER A 142 -13.70 -7.04 -13.94
C SER A 142 -13.03 -5.97 -14.81
N GLU A 143 -13.50 -5.83 -16.06
CA GLU A 143 -13.05 -4.77 -16.95
C GLU A 143 -13.34 -3.37 -16.38
N ASN A 144 -14.44 -3.23 -15.63
CA ASN A 144 -14.78 -1.97 -14.97
C ASN A 144 -13.79 -1.63 -13.86
N VAL A 145 -13.43 -2.59 -13.00
CA VAL A 145 -12.39 -2.41 -11.98
C VAL A 145 -11.07 -2.01 -12.62
N GLN A 146 -10.60 -2.76 -13.62
CA GLN A 146 -9.36 -2.45 -14.31
C GLN A 146 -9.36 -1.06 -14.95
N LYS A 147 -10.48 -0.67 -15.57
CA LYS A 147 -10.65 0.66 -16.17
C LYS A 147 -10.54 1.77 -15.14
N ILE A 148 -11.20 1.61 -14.00
CA ILE A 148 -11.21 2.60 -12.91
C ILE A 148 -9.82 2.71 -12.28
N VAL A 149 -9.21 1.59 -11.92
CA VAL A 149 -7.86 1.55 -11.33
C VAL A 149 -6.84 2.19 -12.25
N LYS A 150 -6.81 1.83 -13.54
CA LYS A 150 -5.90 2.43 -14.52
C LYS A 150 -6.10 3.94 -14.68
N ALA A 151 -7.33 4.42 -14.62
CA ALA A 151 -7.61 5.85 -14.70
C ALA A 151 -7.15 6.57 -13.43
N TYR A 152 -7.37 5.96 -12.26
CA TYR A 152 -6.92 6.48 -10.97
C TYR A 152 -5.39 6.57 -10.91
N GLU A 153 -4.68 5.51 -11.24
CA GLU A 153 -3.22 5.49 -11.21
C GLU A 153 -2.60 6.48 -12.20
N ARG A 154 -3.17 6.61 -13.41
CA ARG A 154 -2.74 7.66 -14.34
C ARG A 154 -2.97 9.06 -13.77
N MET A 155 -4.09 9.32 -13.09
CA MET A 155 -4.31 10.60 -12.42
C MET A 155 -3.22 10.87 -11.37
N LEU A 156 -2.83 9.87 -10.58
CA LEU A 156 -1.77 10.03 -9.58
C LEU A 156 -0.45 10.45 -10.24
N ILE A 157 -0.06 9.82 -11.34
CA ILE A 157 1.19 10.13 -12.05
C ILE A 157 1.09 11.45 -12.84
N ASP A 158 0.09 11.55 -13.73
CA ASP A 158 0.03 12.61 -14.73
C ASP A 158 -0.42 13.94 -14.14
N ASP A 159 -1.41 13.92 -13.25
CA ASP A 159 -2.01 15.15 -12.71
C ASP A 159 -1.42 15.58 -11.38
N LEU A 160 -1.10 14.63 -10.49
CA LEU A 160 -0.57 14.95 -9.17
C LEU A 160 0.95 14.96 -9.14
N GLY A 161 1.61 14.20 -10.02
CA GLY A 161 3.06 14.22 -10.17
C GLY A 161 3.80 13.18 -9.33
N TYR A 162 3.12 12.18 -8.81
CA TYR A 162 3.76 11.00 -8.21
C TYR A 162 4.68 10.31 -9.21
N VAL A 163 5.65 9.55 -8.73
CA VAL A 163 6.60 8.83 -9.58
C VAL A 163 6.46 7.31 -9.52
N GLY A 164 5.61 6.82 -8.64
CA GLY A 164 5.38 5.39 -8.45
C GLY A 164 4.42 5.12 -7.31
N PHE A 165 4.28 3.83 -6.97
CA PHE A 165 3.25 3.33 -6.09
C PHE A 165 3.81 2.42 -4.99
N ARG A 166 3.23 2.51 -3.80
CA ARG A 166 3.19 1.46 -2.78
C ARG A 166 1.79 0.88 -2.79
N TYR A 167 1.67 -0.39 -3.04
CA TYR A 167 0.39 -1.09 -3.03
C TYR A 167 0.11 -1.68 -1.66
N ASP A 168 -0.99 -1.24 -1.06
CA ASP A 168 -1.54 -1.79 0.16
C ASP A 168 -2.12 -3.19 -0.08
N MET A 169 -2.01 -4.09 0.91
CA MET A 169 -2.55 -5.45 0.84
C MET A 169 -2.28 -6.15 -0.50
N ALA A 170 -1.04 -6.10 -0.98
CA ALA A 170 -0.67 -6.55 -2.32
C ALA A 170 -0.81 -8.07 -2.54
N LYS A 171 -1.12 -8.85 -1.51
CA LYS A 171 -1.46 -10.28 -1.60
C LYS A 171 -2.95 -10.52 -1.87
N GLY A 172 -3.79 -9.50 -1.81
CA GLY A 172 -5.22 -9.64 -1.95
C GLY A 172 -5.69 -9.84 -3.40
N PHE A 173 -4.83 -9.68 -4.41
CA PHE A 173 -5.16 -9.96 -5.80
C PHE A 173 -3.94 -10.47 -6.58
N ALA A 174 -4.17 -11.04 -7.76
CA ALA A 174 -3.12 -11.73 -8.51
C ALA A 174 -2.00 -10.79 -9.00
N GLY A 175 -0.76 -11.26 -8.89
CA GLY A 175 0.44 -10.49 -9.23
C GLY A 175 0.49 -9.92 -10.65
N TYR A 176 -0.09 -10.62 -11.64
CA TYR A 176 -0.04 -10.17 -13.03
C TYR A 176 -0.79 -8.85 -13.29
N HIS A 177 -1.74 -8.45 -12.42
CA HIS A 177 -2.41 -7.16 -12.54
C HIS A 177 -1.47 -5.98 -12.31
N PHE A 178 -0.44 -6.15 -11.46
CA PHE A 178 0.55 -5.08 -11.18
C PHE A 178 1.30 -4.65 -12.43
N LYS A 179 1.66 -5.60 -13.32
CA LYS A 179 2.26 -5.27 -14.61
C LYS A 179 1.36 -4.36 -15.43
N ASP A 180 0.10 -4.73 -15.53
CA ASP A 180 -0.87 -4.02 -16.36
C ASP A 180 -1.14 -2.61 -15.82
N TYR A 181 -1.32 -2.48 -14.50
CA TYR A 181 -1.53 -1.21 -13.82
C TYR A 181 -0.31 -0.30 -13.90
N ASN A 182 0.86 -0.76 -13.46
CA ASN A 182 2.11 0.02 -13.52
C ASN A 182 2.46 0.46 -14.94
N SER A 183 2.28 -0.42 -15.94
CA SER A 183 2.53 -0.10 -17.35
C SER A 183 1.55 0.95 -17.87
N SER A 184 0.27 0.83 -17.52
CA SER A 184 -0.76 1.79 -17.91
C SER A 184 -0.51 3.20 -17.39
N ALA A 185 0.03 3.31 -16.18
CA ALA A 185 0.36 4.59 -15.55
C ALA A 185 1.78 5.08 -15.86
N ASN A 186 2.63 4.25 -16.49
CA ASN A 186 4.05 4.53 -16.66
C ASN A 186 4.78 4.80 -15.34
N ALA A 187 4.44 4.02 -14.31
CA ALA A 187 5.04 4.14 -12.99
C ALA A 187 6.53 3.78 -13.04
N LYS A 188 7.39 4.60 -12.43
CA LYS A 188 8.85 4.36 -12.38
C LYS A 188 9.25 3.43 -11.25
N TYR A 189 8.47 3.43 -10.18
CA TYR A 189 8.72 2.66 -8.98
C TYR A 189 7.44 1.96 -8.56
N SER A 190 7.57 0.74 -8.07
CA SER A 190 6.47 -0.03 -7.54
C SER A 190 6.96 -0.94 -6.42
N VAL A 191 6.27 -0.93 -5.30
CA VAL A 191 6.50 -1.83 -4.17
C VAL A 191 5.18 -2.30 -3.60
N GLY A 192 5.05 -3.62 -3.40
CA GLY A 192 3.88 -4.23 -2.78
C GLY A 192 4.09 -4.52 -1.30
N GLU A 193 3.07 -4.29 -0.49
CA GLU A 193 3.00 -4.80 0.87
C GLU A 193 2.62 -6.28 0.84
N VAL A 194 3.63 -7.13 0.71
CA VAL A 194 3.48 -8.59 0.72
C VAL A 194 3.84 -9.09 2.12
N TRP A 195 2.89 -9.04 3.02
CA TRP A 195 3.13 -9.41 4.42
C TRP A 195 3.32 -10.91 4.56
N THR A 196 4.56 -11.32 4.49
CA THR A 196 5.00 -12.70 4.70
C THR A 196 6.43 -12.73 5.22
N TYR A 197 6.77 -13.79 5.94
CA TYR A 197 8.14 -14.07 6.38
C TYR A 197 8.78 -15.21 5.57
N ASP A 198 8.05 -15.73 4.58
CA ASP A 198 8.49 -16.80 3.70
C ASP A 198 9.16 -16.21 2.45
N ILE A 199 10.48 -16.41 2.36
CA ILE A 199 11.28 -15.93 1.22
C ILE A 199 10.84 -16.54 -0.12
N PRO A 200 10.58 -17.85 -0.23
CA PRO A 200 10.01 -18.45 -1.44
C PRO A 200 8.70 -17.80 -1.88
N GLU A 201 7.78 -17.50 -0.95
CA GLU A 201 6.52 -16.81 -1.24
C GLU A 201 6.77 -15.40 -1.81
N MET A 202 7.68 -14.63 -1.19
CA MET A 202 8.05 -13.29 -1.68
C MET A 202 8.63 -13.33 -3.10
N LYS A 203 9.55 -14.25 -3.35
CA LYS A 203 10.15 -14.44 -4.69
C LYS A 203 9.09 -14.77 -5.73
N LYS A 204 8.21 -15.74 -5.41
CA LYS A 204 7.11 -16.13 -6.28
C LYS A 204 6.16 -14.97 -6.57
N TRP A 205 5.88 -14.14 -5.56
CA TRP A 205 5.03 -12.95 -5.77
C TRP A 205 5.68 -11.96 -6.74
N ILE A 206 6.98 -11.65 -6.58
CA ILE A 206 7.73 -10.79 -7.52
C ILE A 206 7.67 -11.35 -8.94
N GLU A 207 7.90 -12.66 -9.12
CA GLU A 207 7.81 -13.33 -10.41
C GLU A 207 6.41 -13.23 -11.02
N ASN A 208 5.36 -13.41 -10.20
CA ASN A 208 3.97 -13.29 -10.62
C ASN A 208 3.60 -11.87 -11.07
N THR A 209 4.30 -10.83 -10.60
CA THR A 209 4.16 -9.47 -11.13
C THR A 209 4.91 -9.27 -12.46
N GLU A 210 5.52 -10.32 -12.99
CA GLU A 210 6.43 -10.26 -14.13
C GLU A 210 7.54 -9.22 -13.92
N TRP A 211 8.04 -9.09 -12.69
CA TRP A 211 9.10 -8.16 -12.28
C TRP A 211 8.73 -6.67 -12.37
N TYR A 212 7.43 -6.34 -12.40
CA TYR A 212 6.94 -4.96 -12.43
C TYR A 212 6.76 -4.34 -11.05
N SER A 213 6.87 -5.13 -9.97
CA SER A 213 6.83 -4.62 -8.60
C SER A 213 7.85 -5.32 -7.71
N GLY A 214 8.44 -4.58 -6.80
CA GLY A 214 9.21 -5.09 -5.69
C GLY A 214 8.35 -5.32 -4.45
N VAL A 215 8.98 -5.70 -3.33
CA VAL A 215 8.33 -5.96 -2.05
C VAL A 215 9.14 -5.38 -0.90
N PHE A 216 8.47 -5.11 0.22
CA PHE A 216 9.15 -4.83 1.50
C PHE A 216 9.73 -6.11 2.09
N ASP A 217 10.95 -6.02 2.66
CA ASP A 217 11.66 -7.16 3.25
C ASP A 217 11.19 -7.44 4.69
N PHE A 218 10.03 -8.04 4.83
CA PHE A 218 9.50 -8.46 6.14
C PHE A 218 10.38 -9.46 6.88
N PRO A 219 11.02 -10.46 6.23
CA PRO A 219 12.00 -11.34 6.87
C PRO A 219 13.17 -10.58 7.48
N PHE A 220 13.75 -9.61 6.76
CA PHE A 220 14.81 -8.75 7.27
C PHE A 220 14.35 -7.97 8.50
N LYS A 221 13.21 -7.27 8.40
CA LYS A 221 12.62 -6.52 9.51
C LYS A 221 12.45 -7.39 10.75
N ARG A 222 11.93 -8.60 10.59
CA ARG A 222 11.73 -9.55 11.70
C ARG A 222 13.06 -10.01 12.31
N THR A 223 14.10 -10.19 11.50
CA THR A 223 15.43 -10.56 12.00
C THR A 223 16.02 -9.45 12.86
N VAL A 224 15.92 -8.20 12.41
CA VAL A 224 16.39 -7.04 13.17
C VAL A 224 15.61 -6.85 14.48
N GLU A 225 14.28 -6.93 14.40
CA GLU A 225 13.40 -6.87 15.56
C GLU A 225 13.78 -7.92 16.62
N LYS A 226 13.94 -9.17 16.19
CA LYS A 226 14.29 -10.27 17.06
C LYS A 226 15.67 -10.08 17.71
N ALA A 227 16.66 -9.64 16.94
CA ALA A 227 18.00 -9.33 17.45
C ALA A 227 17.97 -8.29 18.58
N ILE A 228 17.11 -7.27 18.45
CA ILE A 228 16.94 -6.23 19.47
C ILE A 228 16.19 -6.77 20.69
N HIS A 229 15.09 -7.48 20.50
CA HIS A 229 14.29 -8.02 21.61
C HIS A 229 15.09 -9.04 22.44
N ASP A 230 15.79 -9.96 21.78
CA ASP A 230 16.57 -11.00 22.41
C ASP A 230 17.93 -10.48 22.88
N ASN A 231 18.27 -9.22 22.59
CA ASN A 231 19.58 -8.61 22.81
C ASN A 231 20.73 -9.48 22.23
N ASN A 232 20.48 -10.06 21.07
CA ASN A 232 21.38 -10.98 20.38
C ASN A 232 21.72 -10.48 18.95
N TRP A 233 22.64 -9.57 18.87
CA TRP A 233 23.07 -8.96 17.60
C TRP A 233 23.86 -9.91 16.69
N THR A 234 24.26 -11.09 17.19
CA THR A 234 24.95 -12.08 16.36
C THR A 234 24.06 -12.65 15.25
N GLU A 235 22.73 -12.61 15.41
CA GLU A 235 21.77 -13.00 14.37
C GLU A 235 21.86 -12.14 13.10
N LEU A 236 22.42 -10.94 13.22
CA LEU A 236 22.61 -10.04 12.08
C LEU A 236 23.85 -10.39 11.24
N GLY A 237 24.70 -11.34 11.66
CA GLY A 237 25.80 -11.82 10.85
C GLY A 237 25.35 -12.51 9.57
N GLU A 238 24.20 -13.21 9.62
CA GLU A 238 23.55 -13.85 8.47
C GLU A 238 22.04 -13.61 8.55
N PRO A 239 21.56 -12.40 8.22
CA PRO A 239 20.16 -12.07 8.37
C PRO A 239 19.29 -12.86 7.38
N ASN A 240 18.11 -13.26 7.83
CA ASN A 240 17.10 -13.82 6.94
C ASN A 240 16.53 -12.71 6.05
N THR A 241 16.96 -12.68 4.78
CA THR A 241 16.62 -11.62 3.82
C THR A 241 16.70 -12.12 2.39
N VAL A 242 15.87 -11.56 1.52
CA VAL A 242 15.94 -11.81 0.08
C VAL A 242 17.08 -11.02 -0.58
N VAL A 243 17.57 -9.97 0.05
CA VAL A 243 18.65 -9.10 -0.47
C VAL A 243 19.94 -9.86 -0.78
N SER A 244 20.19 -10.98 -0.10
CA SER A 244 21.34 -11.84 -0.38
C SER A 244 21.31 -12.49 -1.77
N ASP A 245 20.12 -12.62 -2.39
CA ASP A 245 19.98 -13.16 -3.74
C ASP A 245 20.12 -12.05 -4.79
N PRO A 246 21.20 -12.06 -5.61
CA PRO A 246 21.47 -11.00 -6.58
C PRO A 246 20.39 -10.85 -7.66
N ASN A 247 19.60 -11.89 -7.93
CA ASN A 247 18.54 -11.86 -8.93
C ASN A 247 17.33 -11.05 -8.45
N TYR A 248 17.09 -11.02 -7.12
CA TYR A 248 15.93 -10.36 -6.52
C TYR A 248 16.27 -9.04 -5.83
N ARG A 249 17.53 -8.81 -5.48
CA ARG A 249 17.99 -7.67 -4.66
C ARG A 249 17.37 -6.33 -5.07
N ARG A 250 17.32 -6.02 -6.37
CA ARG A 250 16.78 -4.76 -6.88
C ARG A 250 15.26 -4.60 -6.73
N TYR A 251 14.57 -5.66 -6.33
CA TYR A 251 13.12 -5.67 -6.09
C TYR A 251 12.78 -5.67 -4.61
N ILE A 252 13.77 -5.50 -3.74
CA ILE A 252 13.60 -5.62 -2.30
C ILE A 252 13.85 -4.26 -1.66
N VAL A 253 12.84 -3.78 -0.94
CA VAL A 253 12.94 -2.57 -0.11
C VAL A 253 13.13 -3.01 1.33
N THR A 254 14.36 -2.89 1.83
CA THR A 254 14.68 -3.15 3.24
C THR A 254 14.13 -2.04 4.12
N TYR A 255 13.64 -2.38 5.29
CA TYR A 255 13.15 -1.41 6.26
C TYR A 255 13.30 -1.94 7.68
N VAL A 256 13.33 -1.02 8.65
CA VAL A 256 13.42 -1.33 10.08
C VAL A 256 12.05 -1.21 10.74
N GLU A 257 11.35 -0.13 10.47
CA GLU A 257 10.01 0.17 10.97
C GLU A 257 9.14 0.80 9.89
N ASN A 258 7.84 0.62 10.01
CA ASN A 258 6.84 1.34 9.25
C ASN A 258 5.67 1.77 10.17
N HIS A 259 4.64 2.38 9.61
CA HIS A 259 3.49 2.88 10.36
C HIS A 259 2.65 1.77 11.03
N ASP A 260 2.77 0.50 10.62
CA ASP A 260 2.09 -0.64 11.24
C ASP A 260 2.91 -1.34 12.31
N THR A 261 4.23 -1.20 12.26
CA THR A 261 5.16 -1.89 13.17
C THR A 261 5.83 -0.97 14.18
N GLN A 262 5.70 0.36 14.03
CA GLN A 262 6.24 1.32 15.00
C GLN A 262 5.41 1.40 16.27
N ILE A 263 6.05 1.79 17.36
CA ILE A 263 5.33 2.16 18.59
C ILE A 263 4.45 3.38 18.30
N ARG A 264 3.18 3.28 18.67
CA ARG A 264 2.25 4.40 18.68
C ARG A 264 1.86 4.74 20.10
N LYS A 265 1.66 6.02 20.36
CA LYS A 265 1.14 6.50 21.65
C LYS A 265 -0.35 6.76 21.51
N GLY A 266 -1.12 6.23 22.46
CA GLY A 266 -2.52 6.56 22.64
C GLY A 266 -2.73 7.94 23.27
N GLU A 267 -3.98 8.35 23.45
CA GLU A 267 -4.34 9.67 24.00
C GLU A 267 -3.79 9.93 25.41
N HIS A 268 -3.58 8.86 26.20
CA HIS A 268 -3.05 8.94 27.56
C HIS A 268 -1.58 8.56 27.68
N GLY A 269 -0.86 8.50 26.54
CA GLY A 269 0.56 8.18 26.49
C GLY A 269 0.92 6.69 26.59
N GLU A 270 -0.08 5.81 26.68
CA GLU A 270 0.11 4.35 26.62
C GLU A 270 0.64 3.90 25.27
N ASN A 271 1.42 2.80 25.26
CA ASN A 271 1.83 2.18 24.02
C ASN A 271 0.66 1.39 23.42
N ILE A 272 0.23 1.76 22.22
CA ILE A 272 -0.68 1.00 21.39
C ILE A 272 0.13 0.32 20.29
N ASN A 273 -0.41 -0.71 19.65
CA ASN A 273 0.32 -1.41 18.57
C ASN A 273 1.41 -2.39 19.08
N LEU A 274 1.20 -2.96 20.27
CA LEU A 274 2.19 -3.81 20.94
C LEU A 274 2.40 -5.18 20.29
N ASN A 275 1.52 -5.60 19.37
CA ASN A 275 1.51 -6.96 18.84
C ASN A 275 2.16 -7.10 17.45
N ASN A 276 2.66 -6.00 16.87
CA ASN A 276 3.14 -5.98 15.49
C ASN A 276 4.68 -5.86 15.38
N GLY A 277 5.42 -6.37 16.35
CA GLY A 277 6.87 -6.40 16.28
C GLY A 277 7.52 -5.02 16.39
N TYR A 278 7.09 -4.22 17.35
CA TYR A 278 7.65 -2.90 17.60
C TYR A 278 9.02 -2.99 18.32
N MET A 279 9.85 -1.99 18.09
CA MET A 279 11.14 -1.84 18.75
C MET A 279 11.11 -0.63 19.69
N GLU A 280 11.33 -0.85 20.98
CA GLU A 280 11.35 0.23 21.98
C GLU A 280 12.70 0.95 22.05
N LYS A 281 13.77 0.28 21.62
CA LYS A 281 15.15 0.76 21.74
C LYS A 281 15.94 0.38 20.49
N ASP A 282 17.13 0.91 20.40
CA ASP A 282 18.14 0.54 19.40
C ASP A 282 17.72 0.73 17.93
N THR A 283 16.61 1.43 17.68
CA THR A 283 16.10 1.71 16.30
C THR A 283 17.14 2.44 15.46
N LEU A 284 17.93 3.36 16.06
CA LEU A 284 19.02 4.03 15.34
C LEU A 284 20.13 3.07 14.93
N ALA A 285 20.51 2.15 15.81
CA ALA A 285 21.52 1.13 15.49
C ALA A 285 21.01 0.18 14.40
N ALA A 286 19.72 -0.20 14.47
CA ALA A 286 19.07 -1.01 13.45
C ALA A 286 19.07 -0.33 12.07
N ASN A 287 18.75 0.96 12.01
CA ASN A 287 18.80 1.72 10.77
C ASN A 287 20.26 1.87 10.25
N ALA A 288 21.22 2.09 11.12
CA ALA A 288 22.64 2.15 10.72
C ALA A 288 23.10 0.80 10.13
N TYR A 289 22.68 -0.31 10.72
CA TYR A 289 22.95 -1.64 10.17
C TYR A 289 22.28 -1.83 8.80
N MET A 290 20.99 -1.51 8.68
CA MET A 290 20.26 -1.59 7.41
C MET A 290 20.94 -0.80 6.29
N LEU A 291 21.36 0.44 6.58
CA LEU A 291 22.04 1.29 5.60
C LEU A 291 23.44 0.77 5.18
N ALA A 292 24.04 -0.12 5.96
CA ALA A 292 25.27 -0.81 5.61
C ALA A 292 25.04 -2.10 4.79
N MET A 293 23.80 -2.58 4.69
CA MET A 293 23.43 -3.76 3.92
C MET A 293 23.27 -3.43 2.44
N PRO A 294 23.54 -4.40 1.53
CA PRO A 294 23.14 -4.23 0.13
C PRO A 294 21.60 -4.24 0.05
N GLY A 295 21.03 -3.29 -0.66
CA GLY A 295 19.57 -3.16 -0.82
C GLY A 295 19.22 -1.91 -1.61
N THR A 296 17.94 -1.67 -1.79
CA THR A 296 17.37 -0.45 -2.40
C THR A 296 16.79 0.42 -1.32
#